data_2c1fd6a7068bc1ec4889600b6fbd045c
#
_entry.id   2c1fd6a7068bc1ec4889600b6fbd045c
#
_cell.length_a   1.000
_cell.length_b   1.000
_cell.length_c   1.000
_cell.angle_alpha   90.00
_cell.angle_beta   90.00
_cell.angle_gamma   90.00
#
_symmetry.space_group_name_H-M   'P 1'
#
loop_
_entity.id
_entity.type
_entity.pdbx_description
1 polymer ?
#
loop_
_entity_poly.entity_id
_entity_poly.type
_entity_poly.pdbx_seq_one_letter_code
_entity_poly.pdbx_strand_id
1 'polypeptide(L)'
;EWIADWSVQSHYVQKDAFISSKPYAGINHKEYGVTSWGVHIYVKEWLHFIGINPQKDPFTLKMSGGPDGDVAGNELHNLGQEFPSTAKLVAIRDVSGLLIEPEGANWSAILDLCANSQPIAFYPKAALSKRGMLLQKHNHLLIKKGEGDLILENTLSLDETAYLLRTALHRTQADLFLPSGGRPGTLNQENIEDFLDDAGLPSSRGIVEGANLYLSDPARHILEEKGVLIFKDSSANKGGVICSSFEVLCNLCLDTALFA
;
A
#
# COMPACT_ATOMS: atom_id res chain seq x y z
N GLU A 1 7.70 17.90 15.47
CA GLU A 1 8.62 19.00 15.88
C GLU A 1 7.92 19.98 16.82
N TRP A 2 6.95 20.78 16.36
CA TRP A 2 6.32 21.84 17.15
C TRP A 2 5.84 21.38 18.56
N ILE A 3 5.17 20.22 18.68
CA ILE A 3 4.72 19.69 19.97
C ILE A 3 5.91 19.34 20.87
N ALA A 4 6.94 18.73 20.32
CA ALA A 4 8.15 18.40 21.05
C ALA A 4 8.87 19.66 21.57
N ASP A 5 9.04 20.65 20.70
CA ASP A 5 9.64 21.95 21.05
C ASP A 5 8.86 22.66 22.14
N TRP A 6 7.53 22.67 22.02
CA TRP A 6 6.66 23.26 23.04
C TRP A 6 6.77 22.56 24.40
N SER A 7 6.88 21.22 24.41
CA SER A 7 7.06 20.45 25.65
C SER A 7 8.37 20.78 26.36
N VAL A 8 9.44 21.00 25.60
CA VAL A 8 10.73 21.47 26.13
C VAL A 8 10.61 22.85 26.75
N GLN A 9 9.99 23.80 26.03
CA GLN A 9 9.75 25.17 26.52
C GLN A 9 8.85 25.21 27.75
N SER A 10 7.89 24.29 27.84
CA SER A 10 6.98 24.17 28.98
C SER A 10 7.58 23.40 30.19
N HIS A 11 8.85 23.03 30.10
CA HIS A 11 9.54 22.25 31.14
C HIS A 11 8.83 20.93 31.51
N TYR A 12 8.19 20.28 30.53
CA TYR A 12 7.54 19.00 30.77
C TYR A 12 8.58 17.92 31.10
N VAL A 13 8.40 17.25 32.23
CA VAL A 13 9.41 16.33 32.79
C VAL A 13 9.75 15.19 31.83
N GLN A 14 8.75 14.66 31.13
CA GLN A 14 8.88 13.54 30.20
C GLN A 14 8.81 14.01 28.74
N LYS A 15 9.34 15.16 28.45
CA LYS A 15 9.33 15.85 27.15
C LYS A 15 9.74 14.96 25.98
N ASP A 16 10.62 13.99 26.20
CA ASP A 16 11.16 13.12 25.16
C ASP A 16 10.34 11.84 24.96
N ALA A 17 9.48 11.46 25.92
CA ALA A 17 8.79 10.18 25.93
C ALA A 17 7.33 10.22 25.49
N PHE A 18 6.67 11.39 25.41
CA PHE A 18 5.22 11.44 25.16
C PHE A 18 4.82 11.45 23.66
N ILE A 19 5.78 11.57 22.76
CA ILE A 19 5.57 11.51 21.31
C ILE A 19 6.70 10.69 20.67
N SER A 20 6.33 9.82 19.71
CA SER A 20 7.27 9.01 18.95
C SER A 20 7.53 9.58 17.54
N SER A 21 8.49 9.01 16.83
CA SER A 21 8.89 9.42 15.47
C SER A 21 9.39 10.87 15.40
N LYS A 22 10.02 11.35 16.48
CA LYS A 22 10.60 12.69 16.52
C LYS A 22 11.85 12.77 15.64
N PRO A 23 12.20 13.98 15.12
CA PRO A 23 13.44 14.18 14.36
C PRO A 23 14.71 13.94 15.18
N TYR A 24 14.66 14.20 16.50
CA TYR A 24 15.76 13.99 17.43
C TYR A 24 15.31 13.07 18.57
N ALA A 25 16.16 12.11 18.92
CA ALA A 25 15.83 11.05 19.88
C ALA A 25 14.52 10.35 19.55
N GLY A 26 14.33 10.04 18.28
CA GLY A 26 13.18 9.33 17.72
C GLY A 26 13.57 8.44 16.54
N ILE A 27 12.69 7.55 16.14
CA ILE A 27 12.91 6.64 15.02
C ILE A 27 12.04 7.07 13.84
N ASN A 28 12.64 7.38 12.70
CA ASN A 28 11.90 7.69 11.48
C ASN A 28 11.27 6.43 10.88
N HIS A 29 9.99 6.19 11.17
CA HIS A 29 9.29 4.98 10.74
C HIS A 29 9.28 4.81 9.22
N LYS A 30 9.17 5.91 8.45
CA LYS A 30 9.19 5.85 6.97
C LYS A 30 10.58 5.48 6.45
N GLU A 31 11.63 6.07 6.99
CA GLU A 31 13.01 5.82 6.56
C GLU A 31 13.42 4.36 6.80
N TYR A 32 13.07 3.81 7.95
CA TYR A 32 13.36 2.42 8.30
C TYR A 32 12.30 1.41 7.84
N GLY A 33 11.18 1.89 7.30
CA GLY A 33 10.10 1.04 6.80
C GLY A 33 9.50 0.10 7.84
N VAL A 34 9.49 0.48 9.12
CA VAL A 34 9.18 -0.44 10.24
C VAL A 34 7.79 -1.06 10.14
N THR A 35 6.80 -0.30 9.65
CA THR A 35 5.43 -0.82 9.44
C THR A 35 5.41 -1.79 8.26
N SER A 36 6.06 -1.44 7.16
CA SER A 36 6.10 -2.24 5.94
C SER A 36 6.83 -3.55 6.12
N TRP A 37 7.89 -3.59 6.92
CA TRP A 37 8.56 -4.85 7.28
C TRP A 37 7.60 -5.82 7.97
N GLY A 38 6.73 -5.34 8.84
CA GLY A 38 5.67 -6.16 9.44
C GLY A 38 4.71 -6.70 8.38
N VAL A 39 4.20 -5.81 7.51
CA VAL A 39 3.32 -6.19 6.39
C VAL A 39 3.99 -7.21 5.48
N HIS A 40 5.25 -7.00 5.12
CA HIS A 40 6.03 -7.89 4.25
C HIS A 40 6.19 -9.31 4.81
N ILE A 41 6.42 -9.43 6.13
CA ILE A 41 6.44 -10.72 6.80
C ILE A 41 5.09 -11.42 6.65
N TYR A 42 3.98 -10.71 6.88
CA TYR A 42 2.64 -11.28 6.74
C TYR A 42 2.29 -11.62 5.27
N VAL A 43 2.82 -10.88 4.30
CA VAL A 43 2.72 -11.26 2.87
C VAL A 43 3.41 -12.60 2.61
N LYS A 44 4.62 -12.80 3.12
CA LYS A 44 5.36 -14.06 2.98
C LYS A 44 4.65 -15.21 3.67
N GLU A 45 4.15 -15.00 4.88
CA GLU A 45 3.37 -16.00 5.62
C GLU A 45 2.06 -16.34 4.91
N TRP A 46 1.37 -15.34 4.34
CA TRP A 46 0.16 -15.59 3.55
C TRP A 46 0.45 -16.45 2.32
N LEU A 47 1.50 -16.12 1.55
CA LEU A 47 1.93 -16.88 0.38
C LEU A 47 2.30 -18.32 0.78
N HIS A 48 3.05 -18.48 1.85
CA HIS A 48 3.41 -19.79 2.39
C HIS A 48 2.17 -20.61 2.78
N PHE A 49 1.21 -19.99 3.47
CA PHE A 49 -0.01 -20.65 3.91
C PHE A 49 -0.84 -21.20 2.75
N ILE A 50 -0.88 -20.52 1.61
CA ILE A 50 -1.59 -20.98 0.41
C ILE A 50 -0.73 -21.86 -0.52
N GLY A 51 0.49 -22.20 -0.10
CA GLY A 51 1.39 -23.11 -0.82
C GLY A 51 2.19 -22.47 -1.96
N ILE A 52 2.31 -21.13 -1.99
CA ILE A 52 3.15 -20.39 -2.96
C ILE A 52 4.52 -20.12 -2.33
N ASN A 53 5.58 -20.57 -3.00
CA ASN A 53 6.95 -20.18 -2.66
C ASN A 53 7.32 -18.90 -3.45
N PRO A 54 7.38 -17.72 -2.80
CA PRO A 54 7.56 -16.45 -3.52
C PRO A 54 8.93 -16.33 -4.22
N GLN A 55 9.91 -17.14 -3.86
CA GLN A 55 11.20 -17.19 -4.54
C GLN A 55 11.17 -17.96 -5.87
N LYS A 56 10.13 -18.77 -6.12
CA LYS A 56 10.07 -19.71 -7.26
C LYS A 56 8.79 -19.57 -8.08
N ASP A 57 7.67 -19.37 -7.38
CA ASP A 57 6.36 -19.42 -7.98
C ASP A 57 5.85 -18.01 -8.26
N PRO A 58 5.36 -17.73 -9.47
CA PRO A 58 4.78 -16.41 -9.76
C PRO A 58 3.47 -16.21 -9.00
N PHE A 59 3.26 -15.00 -8.51
CA PHE A 59 2.03 -14.58 -7.87
C PHE A 59 1.66 -13.16 -8.28
N THR A 60 0.37 -12.87 -8.21
CA THR A 60 -0.19 -11.56 -8.57
C THR A 60 -0.62 -10.80 -7.33
N LEU A 61 -0.39 -9.50 -7.33
CA LEU A 61 -0.83 -8.63 -6.24
C LEU A 61 -1.42 -7.32 -6.77
N LYS A 62 -2.36 -6.77 -6.02
CA LYS A 62 -2.88 -5.42 -6.21
C LYS A 62 -2.76 -4.63 -4.92
N MET A 63 -2.58 -3.30 -5.01
CA MET A 63 -2.28 -2.47 -3.86
C MET A 63 -3.07 -1.15 -3.86
N SER A 64 -3.54 -0.72 -2.70
CA SER A 64 -3.91 0.68 -2.46
C SER A 64 -2.84 1.40 -1.66
N GLY A 65 -2.61 2.67 -1.99
CA GLY A 65 -1.46 3.44 -1.54
C GLY A 65 -0.39 3.52 -2.62
N GLY A 66 0.36 4.62 -2.67
CA GLY A 66 1.28 4.93 -3.75
C GLY A 66 2.75 4.71 -3.41
N PRO A 67 3.63 4.78 -4.42
CA PRO A 67 5.08 4.66 -4.24
C PRO A 67 5.67 5.75 -3.32
N ASP A 68 5.02 6.90 -3.21
CA ASP A 68 5.36 8.02 -2.31
C ASP A 68 4.89 7.80 -0.86
N GLY A 69 4.05 6.78 -0.62
CA GLY A 69 3.48 6.46 0.68
C GLY A 69 4.48 5.78 1.62
N ASP A 70 4.28 5.95 2.94
CA ASP A 70 5.11 5.29 3.94
C ASP A 70 5.00 3.76 3.84
N VAL A 71 3.81 3.20 4.08
CA VAL A 71 3.62 1.74 4.08
C VAL A 71 3.69 1.18 2.66
N ALA A 72 2.96 1.79 1.71
CA ALA A 72 2.91 1.28 0.34
C ALA A 72 4.26 1.37 -0.37
N GLY A 73 4.94 2.53 -0.29
CA GLY A 73 6.22 2.74 -0.96
C GLY A 73 7.31 1.79 -0.44
N ASN A 74 7.42 1.62 0.88
CA ASN A 74 8.37 0.69 1.46
C ASN A 74 8.02 -0.78 1.14
N GLU A 75 6.74 -1.14 1.11
CA GLU A 75 6.33 -2.50 0.74
C GLU A 75 6.60 -2.79 -0.75
N LEU A 76 6.35 -1.83 -1.64
CA LEU A 76 6.73 -1.93 -3.05
C LEU A 76 8.25 -2.12 -3.21
N HIS A 77 9.04 -1.39 -2.41
CA HIS A 77 10.48 -1.56 -2.40
C HIS A 77 10.88 -2.97 -1.96
N ASN A 78 10.33 -3.48 -0.85
CA ASN A 78 10.61 -4.82 -0.35
C ASN A 78 10.24 -5.90 -1.39
N LEU A 79 9.04 -5.83 -1.98
CA LEU A 79 8.57 -6.77 -3.00
C LEU A 79 9.44 -6.76 -4.25
N GLY A 80 9.77 -5.56 -4.75
CA GLY A 80 10.59 -5.39 -5.94
C GLY A 80 12.05 -5.79 -5.76
N GLN A 81 12.58 -5.74 -4.54
CA GLN A 81 13.93 -6.21 -4.20
C GLN A 81 13.96 -7.72 -3.96
N GLU A 82 13.01 -8.24 -3.19
CA GLU A 82 13.05 -9.66 -2.79
C GLU A 82 12.46 -10.59 -3.87
N PHE A 83 11.42 -10.15 -4.62
CA PHE A 83 10.68 -10.98 -5.57
C PHE A 83 10.52 -10.37 -6.97
N PRO A 84 11.56 -9.76 -7.59
CA PRO A 84 11.42 -9.02 -8.85
C PRO A 84 10.93 -9.85 -10.04
N SER A 85 11.16 -11.16 -10.01
CA SER A 85 10.81 -12.08 -11.10
C SER A 85 9.49 -12.82 -10.88
N THR A 86 9.02 -12.93 -9.65
CA THR A 86 7.84 -13.73 -9.29
C THR A 86 6.65 -12.86 -8.87
N ALA A 87 6.87 -11.74 -8.20
CA ALA A 87 5.81 -10.82 -7.85
C ALA A 87 5.34 -10.00 -9.06
N LYS A 88 4.05 -10.04 -9.37
CA LYS A 88 3.41 -9.27 -10.43
C LYS A 88 2.43 -8.26 -9.84
N LEU A 89 2.80 -7.00 -9.80
CA LEU A 89 1.91 -5.91 -9.40
C LEU A 89 0.94 -5.62 -10.55
N VAL A 90 -0.27 -6.16 -10.48
CA VAL A 90 -1.27 -6.04 -11.56
C VAL A 90 -2.15 -4.81 -11.45
N ALA A 91 -2.26 -4.21 -10.27
CA ALA A 91 -2.96 -2.94 -10.08
C ALA A 91 -2.43 -2.19 -8.87
N ILE A 92 -2.36 -0.86 -8.99
CA ILE A 92 -2.06 0.03 -7.86
C ILE A 92 -2.82 1.34 -8.00
N ARG A 93 -3.36 1.83 -6.87
CA ARG A 93 -4.10 3.09 -6.81
C ARG A 93 -3.64 3.92 -5.61
N ASP A 94 -3.39 5.19 -5.86
CA ASP A 94 -3.19 6.21 -4.83
C ASP A 94 -4.12 7.42 -5.02
N VAL A 95 -3.83 8.52 -4.32
CA VAL A 95 -4.61 9.75 -4.43
C VAL A 95 -4.47 10.44 -5.79
N SER A 96 -3.40 10.16 -6.53
CA SER A 96 -3.03 10.78 -7.81
C SER A 96 -3.61 10.06 -9.02
N GLY A 97 -3.85 8.74 -8.89
CA GLY A 97 -4.29 7.95 -10.04
C GLY A 97 -4.40 6.45 -9.79
N LEU A 98 -4.49 5.73 -10.89
CA LEU A 98 -4.65 4.28 -10.93
C LEU A 98 -3.80 3.73 -12.09
N LEU A 99 -2.99 2.74 -11.81
CA LEU A 99 -2.29 1.92 -12.80
C LEU A 99 -2.89 0.51 -12.79
N ILE A 100 -3.23 0.00 -13.96
CA ILE A 100 -3.59 -1.42 -14.18
C ILE A 100 -2.60 -2.00 -15.18
N GLU A 101 -1.92 -3.08 -14.79
CA GLU A 101 -0.93 -3.79 -15.58
C GLU A 101 -1.19 -5.30 -15.50
N PRO A 102 -2.06 -5.85 -16.35
CA PRO A 102 -2.45 -7.26 -16.25
C PRO A 102 -1.28 -8.25 -16.38
N GLU A 103 -0.18 -7.84 -16.97
CA GLU A 103 1.04 -8.63 -17.14
C GLU A 103 2.06 -8.40 -16.01
N GLY A 104 1.75 -7.49 -15.09
CA GLY A 104 2.61 -7.00 -14.01
C GLY A 104 3.33 -5.70 -14.39
N ALA A 105 3.33 -4.74 -13.49
CA ALA A 105 4.01 -3.46 -13.66
C ALA A 105 5.54 -3.67 -13.77
N ASN A 106 6.19 -2.76 -14.48
CA ASN A 106 7.66 -2.76 -14.57
C ASN A 106 8.24 -2.37 -13.21
N TRP A 107 8.93 -3.30 -12.55
CA TRP A 107 9.50 -3.09 -11.22
C TRP A 107 10.55 -1.98 -11.18
N SER A 108 11.39 -1.83 -12.23
CA SER A 108 12.34 -0.71 -12.26
C SER A 108 11.63 0.64 -12.21
N ALA A 109 10.56 0.79 -12.99
CA ALA A 109 9.77 2.02 -13.00
C ALA A 109 9.07 2.27 -11.65
N ILE A 110 8.55 1.23 -11.01
CA ILE A 110 7.93 1.35 -9.66
C ILE A 110 8.98 1.74 -8.63
N LEU A 111 10.16 1.09 -8.62
CA LEU A 111 11.24 1.39 -7.67
C LEU A 111 11.81 2.80 -7.87
N ASP A 112 11.88 3.28 -9.11
CA ASP A 112 12.28 4.66 -9.43
C ASP A 112 11.27 5.68 -8.85
N LEU A 113 9.96 5.38 -8.91
CA LEU A 113 8.95 6.22 -8.26
C LEU A 113 9.10 6.21 -6.73
N CYS A 114 9.35 5.05 -6.12
CA CYS A 114 9.60 4.94 -4.68
C CYS A 114 10.83 5.77 -4.27
N ALA A 115 11.95 5.61 -4.97
CA ALA A 115 13.20 6.30 -4.68
C ALA A 115 13.07 7.84 -4.77
N ASN A 116 12.25 8.31 -5.71
CA ASN A 116 12.01 9.75 -5.91
C ASN A 116 10.77 10.27 -5.16
N SER A 117 10.12 9.45 -4.32
CA SER A 117 8.88 9.79 -3.62
C SER A 117 7.81 10.39 -4.55
N GLN A 118 7.64 9.78 -5.72
CA GLN A 118 6.67 10.21 -6.72
C GLN A 118 5.42 9.32 -6.69
N PRO A 119 4.22 9.89 -6.81
CA PRO A 119 2.98 9.12 -6.83
C PRO A 119 2.78 8.39 -8.17
N ILE A 120 1.83 7.44 -8.19
CA ILE A 120 1.62 6.52 -9.32
C ILE A 120 1.26 7.22 -10.64
N ALA A 121 0.68 8.42 -10.61
CA ALA A 121 0.38 9.19 -11.82
C ALA A 121 1.63 9.52 -12.68
N PHE A 122 2.83 9.42 -12.11
CA PHE A 122 4.10 9.62 -12.82
C PHE A 122 4.69 8.33 -13.42
N TYR A 123 3.95 7.20 -13.35
CA TYR A 123 4.42 5.97 -13.99
C TYR A 123 4.73 6.22 -15.48
N PRO A 124 5.91 5.79 -15.97
CA PRO A 124 6.32 6.10 -17.35
C PRO A 124 5.38 5.47 -18.38
N LYS A 125 4.80 6.29 -19.25
CA LYS A 125 3.88 5.84 -20.32
C LYS A 125 4.52 4.77 -21.21
N ALA A 126 5.82 4.88 -21.47
CA ALA A 126 6.57 3.90 -22.27
C ALA A 126 6.67 2.52 -21.60
N ALA A 127 6.59 2.46 -20.26
CA ALA A 127 6.64 1.23 -19.49
C ALA A 127 5.31 0.48 -19.45
N LEU A 128 4.20 1.07 -19.94
CA LEU A 128 2.91 0.40 -20.03
C LEU A 128 2.99 -0.85 -20.92
N SER A 129 2.38 -1.94 -20.47
CA SER A 129 2.17 -3.12 -21.30
C SER A 129 1.07 -2.87 -22.36
N LYS A 130 0.93 -3.77 -23.34
CA LYS A 130 -0.12 -3.64 -24.37
C LYS A 130 -1.55 -3.60 -23.83
N ARG A 131 -1.77 -4.19 -22.67
CA ARG A 131 -3.08 -4.19 -21.97
C ARG A 131 -3.09 -3.27 -20.75
N GLY A 132 -1.97 -2.58 -20.52
CA GLY A 132 -1.82 -1.65 -19.42
C GLY A 132 -2.62 -0.37 -19.60
N MET A 133 -3.02 0.23 -18.50
CA MET A 133 -3.63 1.56 -18.49
C MET A 133 -3.19 2.36 -17.27
N LEU A 134 -2.95 3.65 -17.48
CA LEU A 134 -2.68 4.62 -16.42
C LEU A 134 -3.77 5.69 -16.45
N LEU A 135 -4.45 5.88 -15.34
CA LEU A 135 -5.40 6.98 -15.14
C LEU A 135 -4.75 8.03 -14.25
N GLN A 136 -4.56 9.22 -14.77
CA GLN A 136 -4.13 10.40 -14.02
C GLN A 136 -5.37 11.18 -13.57
N LYS A 137 -5.61 11.21 -12.26
CA LYS A 137 -6.82 11.82 -11.68
C LYS A 137 -6.91 13.31 -11.94
N HIS A 138 -5.82 14.04 -11.80
CA HIS A 138 -5.82 15.51 -11.88
C HIS A 138 -6.29 16.02 -13.23
N ASN A 139 -5.87 15.35 -14.31
CA ASN A 139 -6.19 15.74 -15.68
C ASN A 139 -7.35 14.94 -16.27
N HIS A 140 -7.94 14.02 -15.50
CA HIS A 140 -8.94 13.05 -15.99
C HIS A 140 -8.43 12.27 -17.21
N LEU A 141 -7.11 12.02 -17.29
CA LEU A 141 -6.45 11.47 -18.46
C LEU A 141 -6.25 9.97 -18.33
N LEU A 142 -6.88 9.22 -19.21
CA LEU A 142 -6.70 7.78 -19.37
C LEU A 142 -5.66 7.52 -20.47
N ILE A 143 -4.57 6.87 -20.12
CA ILE A 143 -3.45 6.56 -20.99
C ILE A 143 -3.41 5.05 -21.19
N LYS A 144 -3.32 4.61 -22.44
CA LYS A 144 -3.19 3.20 -22.83
C LYS A 144 -2.11 3.05 -23.89
N LYS A 145 -1.56 1.85 -24.01
CA LYS A 145 -0.66 1.48 -25.09
C LYS A 145 -1.45 0.81 -26.21
N GLY A 146 -1.38 1.37 -27.41
CA GLY A 146 -2.00 0.84 -28.62
C GLY A 146 -1.07 -0.03 -29.44
N GLU A 147 -1.49 -0.33 -30.66
CA GLU A 147 -0.66 -1.08 -31.63
C GLU A 147 0.62 -0.30 -32.00
N GLY A 148 1.71 -1.03 -32.19
CA GLY A 148 3.01 -0.43 -32.54
C GLY A 148 3.59 0.50 -31.49
N ASP A 149 3.30 0.26 -30.20
CA ASP A 149 3.76 1.08 -29.06
C ASP A 149 3.22 2.52 -29.03
N LEU A 150 2.19 2.81 -29.82
CA LEU A 150 1.52 4.11 -29.81
C LEU A 150 0.87 4.39 -28.47
N ILE A 151 1.11 5.56 -27.90
CA ILE A 151 0.45 6.01 -26.68
C ILE A 151 -0.87 6.67 -27.06
N LEU A 152 -1.99 6.12 -26.53
CA LEU A 152 -3.32 6.65 -26.68
C LEU A 152 -3.75 7.37 -25.42
N GLU A 153 -4.20 8.60 -25.56
CA GLU A 153 -4.62 9.46 -24.46
C GLU A 153 -6.07 9.89 -24.66
N ASN A 154 -6.92 9.60 -23.68
CA ASN A 154 -8.33 9.96 -23.70
C ASN A 154 -8.68 10.75 -22.45
N THR A 155 -9.29 11.90 -22.61
CA THR A 155 -9.84 12.67 -21.48
C THR A 155 -11.21 12.08 -21.13
N LEU A 156 -11.36 11.72 -19.86
CA LEU A 156 -12.60 11.19 -19.29
C LEU A 156 -13.42 12.32 -18.66
N SER A 157 -14.71 12.08 -18.51
CA SER A 157 -15.57 12.90 -17.65
C SER A 157 -15.19 12.73 -16.17
N LEU A 158 -15.68 13.64 -15.31
CA LEU A 158 -15.54 13.53 -13.86
C LEU A 158 -16.14 12.22 -13.33
N ASP A 159 -17.32 11.85 -13.81
CA ASP A 159 -18.03 10.66 -13.35
C ASP A 159 -17.30 9.37 -13.77
N GLU A 160 -16.80 9.28 -14.99
CA GLU A 160 -16.01 8.14 -15.47
C GLU A 160 -14.72 8.00 -14.69
N THR A 161 -14.03 9.12 -14.43
CA THR A 161 -12.81 9.14 -13.60
C THR A 161 -13.10 8.64 -12.19
N ALA A 162 -14.15 9.17 -11.55
CA ALA A 162 -14.56 8.79 -10.20
C ALA A 162 -14.96 7.31 -10.14
N TYR A 163 -15.70 6.83 -11.13
CA TYR A 163 -16.10 5.43 -11.24
C TYR A 163 -14.89 4.50 -11.33
N LEU A 164 -13.94 4.76 -12.25
CA LEU A 164 -12.74 3.94 -12.41
C LEU A 164 -11.87 3.96 -11.15
N LEU A 165 -11.65 5.12 -10.56
CA LEU A 165 -10.88 5.23 -9.31
C LEU A 165 -11.54 4.46 -8.16
N ARG A 166 -12.85 4.41 -8.10
CA ARG A 166 -13.56 3.66 -7.06
C ARG A 166 -13.48 2.16 -7.26
N THR A 167 -13.74 1.68 -8.49
CA THR A 167 -14.06 0.28 -8.74
C THR A 167 -12.90 -0.53 -9.31
N ALA A 168 -12.06 0.04 -10.17
CA ALA A 168 -11.15 -0.75 -11.00
C ALA A 168 -10.08 -1.50 -10.19
N LEU A 169 -9.51 -0.89 -9.13
CA LEU A 169 -8.57 -1.60 -8.25
C LEU A 169 -9.25 -2.82 -7.60
N HIS A 170 -10.44 -2.62 -7.04
CA HIS A 170 -11.14 -3.67 -6.33
C HIS A 170 -11.57 -4.81 -7.26
N ARG A 171 -11.99 -4.51 -8.49
CA ARG A 171 -12.40 -5.50 -9.50
C ARG A 171 -11.24 -6.23 -10.18
N THR A 172 -10.03 -5.67 -10.14
CA THR A 172 -8.87 -6.35 -10.74
C THR A 172 -8.58 -7.67 -10.02
N GLN A 173 -8.49 -8.75 -10.78
CA GLN A 173 -8.16 -10.06 -10.25
C GLN A 173 -6.69 -10.13 -9.85
N ALA A 174 -6.41 -10.63 -8.64
CA ALA A 174 -5.07 -10.87 -8.12
C ALA A 174 -5.11 -11.97 -7.05
N ASP A 175 -4.01 -12.66 -6.80
CA ASP A 175 -3.92 -13.60 -5.67
C ASP A 175 -4.06 -12.85 -4.34
N LEU A 176 -3.38 -11.71 -4.21
CA LEU A 176 -3.29 -10.95 -2.96
C LEU A 176 -3.68 -9.48 -3.16
N PHE A 177 -4.47 -8.95 -2.24
CA PHE A 177 -4.72 -7.52 -2.12
C PHE A 177 -3.99 -6.95 -0.90
N LEU A 178 -3.23 -5.87 -1.11
CA LEU A 178 -2.49 -5.14 -0.08
C LEU A 178 -3.07 -3.73 0.08
N PRO A 179 -4.08 -3.53 0.94
CA PRO A 179 -4.51 -2.20 1.30
C PRO A 179 -3.44 -1.54 2.20
N SER A 180 -2.50 -0.79 1.60
CA SER A 180 -1.38 -0.11 2.28
C SER A 180 -1.55 1.40 2.36
N GLY A 181 -2.65 1.93 1.84
CA GLY A 181 -3.09 3.31 1.94
C GLY A 181 -4.59 3.41 1.70
N GLY A 182 -5.23 4.35 2.37
CA GLY A 182 -6.67 4.56 2.29
C GLY A 182 -7.23 5.15 3.58
N ARG A 183 -8.53 5.38 3.60
CA ARG A 183 -9.25 5.83 4.79
C ARG A 183 -9.95 4.66 5.46
N PRO A 184 -10.25 4.74 6.77
CA PRO A 184 -11.11 3.76 7.43
C PRO A 184 -12.41 3.54 6.66
N GLY A 185 -12.81 2.27 6.49
CA GLY A 185 -14.03 1.90 5.78
C GLY A 185 -13.99 2.17 4.27
N THR A 186 -12.80 2.25 3.65
CA THR A 186 -12.69 2.39 2.18
C THR A 186 -13.39 1.24 1.46
N LEU A 187 -13.27 0.01 1.96
CA LEU A 187 -14.08 -1.12 1.54
C LEU A 187 -15.07 -1.45 2.68
N ASN A 188 -16.35 -1.32 2.40
CA ASN A 188 -17.41 -1.47 3.38
C ASN A 188 -18.61 -2.23 2.78
N GLN A 189 -19.66 -2.42 3.57
CA GLN A 189 -20.83 -3.18 3.16
C GLN A 189 -21.57 -2.58 1.95
N GLU A 190 -21.50 -1.26 1.75
CA GLU A 190 -22.20 -0.58 0.66
C GLU A 190 -21.50 -0.74 -0.70
N ASN A 191 -20.19 -1.01 -0.68
CA ASN A 191 -19.36 -1.12 -1.89
C ASN A 191 -18.63 -2.46 -2.03
N ILE A 192 -18.95 -3.45 -1.21
CA ILE A 192 -18.31 -4.78 -1.25
C ILE A 192 -18.47 -5.46 -2.61
N GLU A 193 -19.57 -5.18 -3.32
CA GLU A 193 -19.81 -5.68 -4.67
C GLU A 193 -18.72 -5.27 -5.67
N ASP A 194 -18.02 -4.16 -5.43
CA ASP A 194 -16.88 -3.75 -6.24
C ASP A 194 -15.67 -4.70 -6.08
N PHE A 195 -15.66 -5.55 -5.04
CA PHE A 195 -14.62 -6.56 -4.81
C PHE A 195 -15.01 -7.96 -5.30
N LEU A 196 -16.22 -8.10 -5.82
CA LEU A 196 -16.75 -9.37 -6.35
C LEU A 196 -16.83 -9.30 -7.87
N ASP A 197 -16.66 -10.45 -8.52
CA ASP A 197 -16.93 -10.60 -9.94
C ASP A 197 -18.42 -10.86 -10.21
N ASP A 198 -18.79 -11.03 -11.48
CA ASP A 198 -20.18 -11.26 -11.90
C ASP A 198 -20.76 -12.59 -11.36
N ALA A 199 -19.91 -13.52 -10.95
CA ALA A 199 -20.31 -14.77 -10.29
C ALA A 199 -20.38 -14.65 -8.76
N GLY A 200 -20.10 -13.46 -8.20
CA GLY A 200 -20.06 -13.19 -6.78
C GLY A 200 -18.81 -13.75 -6.08
N LEU A 201 -17.76 -14.06 -6.85
CA LEU A 201 -16.47 -14.53 -6.30
C LEU A 201 -15.54 -13.34 -6.02
N PRO A 202 -14.79 -13.37 -4.91
CA PRO A 202 -13.82 -12.32 -4.59
C PRO A 202 -12.72 -12.17 -5.64
N SER A 203 -12.36 -10.94 -5.94
CA SER A 203 -11.29 -10.59 -6.87
C SER A 203 -9.88 -10.85 -6.33
N SER A 204 -9.76 -11.28 -5.08
CA SER A 204 -8.51 -11.77 -4.49
C SER A 204 -8.76 -12.90 -3.51
N ARG A 205 -7.82 -13.84 -3.47
CA ARG A 205 -7.85 -15.00 -2.54
C ARG A 205 -7.48 -14.59 -1.12
N GLY A 206 -6.75 -13.49 -0.97
CA GLY A 206 -6.35 -13.00 0.33
C GLY A 206 -6.15 -11.50 0.39
N ILE A 207 -6.08 -11.03 1.65
CA ILE A 207 -5.85 -9.63 1.99
C ILE A 207 -4.87 -9.56 3.15
N VAL A 208 -3.84 -8.72 3.03
CA VAL A 208 -2.94 -8.35 4.13
C VAL A 208 -3.04 -6.85 4.37
N GLU A 209 -3.65 -6.46 5.49
CA GLU A 209 -3.98 -5.06 5.76
C GLU A 209 -2.77 -4.27 6.31
N GLY A 210 -2.15 -3.45 5.45
CA GLY A 210 -1.14 -2.46 5.84
C GLY A 210 -1.74 -1.15 6.34
N ALA A 211 -2.90 -0.75 5.81
CA ALA A 211 -3.62 0.45 6.25
C ALA A 211 -4.60 0.14 7.39
N ASN A 212 -4.71 1.07 8.33
CA ASN A 212 -5.63 0.91 9.47
C ASN A 212 -7.09 0.98 9.02
N LEU A 213 -7.88 -0.02 9.43
CA LEU A 213 -9.34 -0.07 9.27
C LEU A 213 -9.80 0.09 7.80
N TYR A 214 -8.99 -0.35 6.83
CA TYR A 214 -9.35 -0.25 5.41
C TYR A 214 -10.67 -0.98 5.11
N LEU A 215 -10.82 -2.20 5.64
CA LEU A 215 -12.06 -2.95 5.61
C LEU A 215 -12.90 -2.60 6.85
N SER A 216 -14.19 -2.33 6.64
CA SER A 216 -15.14 -2.35 7.75
C SER A 216 -15.34 -3.79 8.25
N ASP A 217 -15.70 -3.97 9.53
CA ASP A 217 -15.93 -5.31 10.09
C ASP A 217 -17.02 -6.10 9.31
N PRO A 218 -18.16 -5.49 8.89
CA PRO A 218 -19.12 -6.20 8.05
C PRO A 218 -18.56 -6.65 6.71
N ALA A 219 -17.77 -5.80 6.02
CA ALA A 219 -17.15 -6.18 4.75
C ALA A 219 -16.15 -7.33 4.92
N ARG A 220 -15.38 -7.31 6.02
CA ARG A 220 -14.44 -8.40 6.35
C ARG A 220 -15.18 -9.71 6.51
N HIS A 221 -16.24 -9.77 7.32
CA HIS A 221 -17.02 -10.99 7.50
C HIS A 221 -17.60 -11.54 6.20
N ILE A 222 -18.12 -10.68 5.33
CA ILE A 222 -18.64 -11.09 4.01
C ILE A 222 -17.52 -11.76 3.18
N LEU A 223 -16.31 -11.19 3.19
CA LEU A 223 -15.19 -11.76 2.43
C LEU A 223 -14.65 -13.06 3.05
N GLU A 224 -14.58 -13.15 4.37
CA GLU A 224 -14.19 -14.37 5.10
C GLU A 224 -15.19 -15.50 4.83
N GLU A 225 -16.50 -15.23 4.84
CA GLU A 225 -17.54 -16.20 4.45
C GLU A 225 -17.41 -16.69 3.01
N LYS A 226 -16.85 -15.85 2.12
CA LYS A 226 -16.52 -16.20 0.73
C LYS A 226 -15.14 -16.87 0.58
N GLY A 227 -14.45 -17.17 1.68
CA GLY A 227 -13.19 -17.91 1.69
C GLY A 227 -11.94 -17.04 1.47
N VAL A 228 -12.03 -15.72 1.60
CA VAL A 228 -10.85 -14.84 1.55
C VAL A 228 -10.07 -14.96 2.85
N LEU A 229 -8.78 -15.32 2.78
CA LEU A 229 -7.89 -15.34 3.94
C LEU A 229 -7.38 -13.93 4.23
N ILE A 230 -7.78 -13.36 5.38
CA ILE A 230 -7.47 -11.98 5.74
C ILE A 230 -6.53 -11.92 6.94
N PHE A 231 -5.36 -11.29 6.77
CA PHE A 231 -4.49 -10.87 7.86
C PHE A 231 -4.80 -9.41 8.20
N LYS A 232 -5.43 -9.25 9.37
CA LYS A 232 -5.97 -7.96 9.84
C LYS A 232 -4.84 -6.98 10.16
N ASP A 233 -5.13 -5.68 9.99
CA ASP A 233 -4.27 -4.55 10.31
C ASP A 233 -3.68 -4.63 11.74
N SER A 234 -4.51 -4.99 12.72
CA SER A 234 -4.08 -5.16 14.13
C SER A 234 -2.96 -6.19 14.34
N SER A 235 -2.65 -6.99 13.34
CA SER A 235 -1.52 -7.92 13.32
C SER A 235 -0.48 -7.52 12.28
N ALA A 236 -0.89 -7.32 11.03
CA ALA A 236 0.02 -7.13 9.92
C ALA A 236 0.82 -5.82 9.99
N ASN A 237 0.20 -4.72 10.43
CA ASN A 237 0.87 -3.41 10.47
C ASN A 237 1.43 -3.01 11.85
N LYS A 238 1.51 -3.93 12.79
CA LYS A 238 1.99 -3.67 14.17
C LYS A 238 3.42 -3.18 14.29
N GLY A 239 4.26 -3.35 13.29
CA GLY A 239 5.66 -2.96 13.33
C GLY A 239 5.86 -1.51 13.80
N GLY A 240 5.07 -0.58 13.28
CA GLY A 240 5.10 0.83 13.68
C GLY A 240 4.75 1.05 15.15
N VAL A 241 3.67 0.43 15.64
CA VAL A 241 3.25 0.54 17.06
C VAL A 241 4.27 -0.08 18.01
N ILE A 242 4.84 -1.22 17.67
CA ILE A 242 5.89 -1.88 18.45
C ILE A 242 7.12 -0.98 18.54
N CYS A 243 7.58 -0.44 17.41
CA CYS A 243 8.69 0.49 17.36
C CYS A 243 8.42 1.73 18.21
N SER A 244 7.26 2.36 18.09
CA SER A 244 6.85 3.50 18.92
C SER A 244 6.87 3.16 20.42
N SER A 245 6.42 1.98 20.80
CA SER A 245 6.40 1.55 22.21
C SER A 245 7.81 1.44 22.77
N PHE A 246 8.74 0.84 22.02
CA PHE A 246 10.14 0.77 22.42
C PHE A 246 10.80 2.14 22.45
N GLU A 247 10.51 3.00 21.50
CA GLU A 247 11.02 4.38 21.48
C GLU A 247 10.59 5.14 22.74
N VAL A 248 9.31 5.07 23.12
CA VAL A 248 8.81 5.69 24.36
C VAL A 248 9.51 5.12 25.59
N LEU A 249 9.63 3.79 25.69
CA LEU A 249 10.34 3.15 26.81
C LEU A 249 11.80 3.57 26.91
N CYS A 250 12.52 3.63 25.79
CA CYS A 250 13.90 4.11 25.75
C CYS A 250 14.00 5.56 26.25
N ASN A 251 13.11 6.44 25.79
CA ASN A 251 13.10 7.84 26.24
C ASN A 251 12.71 8.03 27.72
N LEU A 252 12.02 7.06 28.31
CA LEU A 252 11.74 7.07 29.75
C LEU A 252 12.92 6.56 30.60
N CYS A 253 13.77 5.70 30.05
CA CYS A 253 14.85 5.02 30.77
C CYS A 253 16.23 5.62 30.49
N LEU A 254 16.43 6.29 29.37
CA LEU A 254 17.71 6.79 28.91
C LEU A 254 17.69 8.31 28.82
N ASP A 255 18.86 8.92 29.03
CA ASP A 255 19.06 10.32 28.66
C ASP A 255 18.95 10.49 27.15
N THR A 256 18.40 11.61 26.70
CA THR A 256 18.23 11.94 25.28
C THR A 256 19.51 11.78 24.47
N ALA A 257 20.67 12.13 25.06
CA ALA A 257 21.98 11.99 24.42
C ALA A 257 22.45 10.54 24.26
N LEU A 258 21.94 9.62 25.08
CA LEU A 258 22.24 8.17 24.97
C LEU A 258 21.31 7.46 23.97
N PHE A 259 20.16 8.03 23.71
CA PHE A 259 19.23 7.47 22.76
C PHE A 259 19.47 7.97 21.33
N ALA A 260 19.94 9.21 21.16
CA ALA A 260 20.26 9.82 19.89
C ALA A 260 21.58 9.29 19.30
#